data_5793e0df1a60f80ee5174acd53ba02d9
#
_entry.id   5793e0df1a60f80ee5174acd53ba02d9
#
_cell.length_a   1.000
_cell.length_b   1.000
_cell.length_c   1.000
_cell.angle_alpha   90.00
_cell.angle_beta   90.00
_cell.angle_gamma   90.00
#
_symmetry.space_group_name_H-M   'P 1'
#
loop_
_entity.id
_entity.type
_entity.pdbx_description
1 polymer ?
#
loop_
_entity_poly.entity_id
_entity_poly.type
_entity_poly.pdbx_seq_one_letter_code
_entity_poly.pdbx_strand_id
1 'polypeptide(L)'
;MSAEIIAALHAIVGDAGLKTGDTDTESFLTDWHGQYRGRSLAVVMPETTEQVSQVMALADAHNIVVVPQGGNTGFMGGATPDDAGNSILLSLRRMNRIREIDATNMSMTVEAGCVLQTLHDTTEKQGLYF
;
A
#
# COMPACT_ATOMS: atom_id res chain seq x y z
N MET A 1 18.86 2.40 -15.24
CA MET A 1 18.34 2.99 -13.97
C MET A 1 16.96 2.45 -13.63
N SER A 2 15.88 2.70 -14.38
CA SER A 2 14.54 2.16 -14.04
C SER A 2 14.48 0.63 -13.97
N ALA A 3 15.13 -0.10 -14.88
CA ALA A 3 15.15 -1.55 -14.88
C ALA A 3 15.87 -2.15 -13.65
N GLU A 4 16.95 -1.53 -13.20
CA GLU A 4 17.70 -1.95 -12.01
C GLU A 4 16.88 -1.74 -10.75
N ILE A 5 16.14 -0.62 -10.65
CA ILE A 5 15.25 -0.33 -9.53
C ILE A 5 14.10 -1.34 -9.49
N ILE A 6 13.49 -1.63 -10.64
CA ILE A 6 12.42 -2.64 -10.75
C ILE A 6 12.93 -4.02 -10.32
N ALA A 7 14.13 -4.41 -10.75
CA ALA A 7 14.74 -5.67 -10.34
C ALA A 7 15.02 -5.72 -8.83
N ALA A 8 15.50 -4.62 -8.24
CA ALA A 8 15.72 -4.52 -6.80
C ALA A 8 14.39 -4.58 -6.01
N LEU A 9 13.35 -3.89 -6.46
CA LEU A 9 12.02 -3.98 -5.87
C LEU A 9 11.45 -5.39 -5.95
N HIS A 10 11.62 -6.05 -7.10
CA HIS A 10 11.20 -7.44 -7.28
C HIS A 10 11.92 -8.38 -6.29
N ALA A 11 13.22 -8.19 -6.08
CA ALA A 11 13.99 -8.98 -5.11
C ALA A 11 13.47 -8.83 -3.67
N ILE A 12 12.89 -7.66 -3.32
CA ILE A 12 12.33 -7.38 -1.99
C ILE A 12 10.93 -8.02 -1.82
N VAL A 13 10.02 -7.81 -2.78
CA VAL A 13 8.61 -8.14 -2.60
C VAL A 13 8.12 -9.34 -3.42
N GLY A 14 8.94 -9.86 -4.33
CA GLY A 14 8.61 -10.99 -5.21
C GLY A 14 7.57 -10.67 -6.29
N ASP A 15 7.24 -11.66 -7.11
CA ASP A 15 6.30 -11.54 -8.23
C ASP A 15 4.92 -11.03 -7.80
N ALA A 16 4.37 -11.56 -6.72
CA ALA A 16 3.06 -11.18 -6.22
C ALA A 16 3.02 -9.77 -5.61
N GLY A 17 4.18 -9.23 -5.23
CA GLY A 17 4.33 -7.92 -4.60
C GLY A 17 4.65 -6.78 -5.56
N LEU A 18 4.88 -7.05 -6.85
CA LEU A 18 5.28 -6.04 -7.83
C LEU A 18 4.34 -6.02 -9.03
N LYS A 19 3.91 -4.82 -9.44
CA LYS A 19 3.18 -4.58 -10.68
C LYS A 19 3.81 -3.44 -11.47
N THR A 20 4.04 -3.63 -12.77
CA THR A 20 4.75 -2.69 -13.65
C THR A 20 4.04 -2.53 -14.99
N GLY A 21 2.97 -2.95 -15.31
CA GLY A 21 2.25 -2.77 -16.58
C GLY A 21 1.12 -1.76 -16.45
N ASP A 22 0.83 -1.00 -17.49
CA ASP A 22 -0.23 0.01 -17.47
C ASP A 22 -1.60 -0.58 -17.07
N THR A 23 -1.95 -1.76 -17.61
CA THR A 23 -3.20 -2.45 -17.29
C THR A 23 -3.27 -2.91 -15.85
N ASP A 24 -2.15 -3.41 -15.29
CA ASP A 24 -2.09 -3.97 -13.95
C ASP A 24 -2.02 -2.88 -12.86
N THR A 25 -1.58 -1.69 -13.22
CA THR A 25 -1.39 -0.57 -12.29
C THR A 25 -2.52 0.45 -12.32
N GLU A 26 -3.35 0.50 -13.36
CA GLU A 26 -4.35 1.54 -13.56
C GLU A 26 -5.29 1.74 -12.35
N SER A 27 -5.76 0.67 -11.74
CA SER A 27 -6.64 0.74 -10.57
C SER A 27 -6.00 1.34 -9.31
N PHE A 28 -4.67 1.38 -9.27
CA PHE A 28 -3.90 1.99 -8.18
C PHE A 28 -3.56 3.46 -8.47
N LEU A 29 -3.48 3.82 -9.75
CA LEU A 29 -3.02 5.14 -10.21
C LEU A 29 -4.15 6.15 -10.41
N THR A 30 -5.38 5.74 -10.18
CA THR A 30 -6.58 6.58 -10.30
C THR A 30 -7.29 6.62 -8.96
N ASP A 31 -7.72 7.80 -8.51
CA ASP A 31 -8.49 7.95 -7.28
C ASP A 31 -9.93 7.42 -7.42
N TRP A 32 -10.64 7.30 -6.29
CA TRP A 32 -12.00 6.75 -6.24
C TRP A 32 -12.99 7.47 -7.17
N HIS A 33 -12.87 8.78 -7.34
CA HIS A 33 -13.75 9.58 -8.19
C HIS A 33 -13.26 9.73 -9.65
N GLY A 34 -12.06 9.24 -9.96
CA GLY A 34 -11.46 9.42 -11.28
C GLY A 34 -11.02 10.86 -11.57
N GLN A 35 -10.91 11.71 -10.54
CA GLN A 35 -10.48 13.12 -10.69
C GLN A 35 -8.96 13.25 -10.75
N TYR A 36 -8.26 12.41 -10.02
CA TYR A 36 -6.81 12.37 -9.97
C TYR A 36 -6.32 11.08 -10.60
N ARG A 37 -5.42 11.22 -11.55
CA ARG A 37 -4.75 10.10 -12.20
C ARG A 37 -3.28 10.46 -12.36
N GLY A 38 -2.42 9.53 -11.96
CA GLY A 38 -0.98 9.73 -12.05
C GLY A 38 -0.25 8.58 -12.73
N ARG A 39 1.07 8.60 -12.60
CA ARG A 39 1.97 7.58 -13.14
C ARG A 39 2.99 7.18 -12.09
N SER A 40 3.42 5.92 -12.12
CA SER A 40 4.49 5.45 -11.24
C SER A 40 5.43 4.52 -12.00
N LEU A 41 6.65 4.35 -11.49
CA LEU A 41 7.60 3.33 -11.97
C LEU A 41 7.06 1.93 -11.73
N ALA A 42 6.45 1.74 -10.58
CA ALA A 42 5.89 0.46 -10.16
C ALA A 42 4.89 0.66 -9.02
N VAL A 43 3.96 -0.28 -8.89
CA VAL A 43 3.16 -0.49 -7.67
C VAL A 43 3.82 -1.61 -6.88
N VAL A 44 4.18 -1.31 -5.64
CA VAL A 44 4.87 -2.23 -4.72
C VAL A 44 3.95 -2.57 -3.57
N MET A 45 3.75 -3.86 -3.31
CA MET A 45 2.82 -4.38 -2.30
C MET A 45 3.58 -5.27 -1.30
N PRO A 46 4.20 -4.69 -0.28
CA PRO A 46 4.88 -5.45 0.76
C PRO A 46 3.89 -6.24 1.63
N GLU A 47 4.36 -7.34 2.23
CA GLU A 47 3.62 -8.13 3.21
C GLU A 47 4.09 -7.92 4.64
N THR A 48 5.30 -7.37 4.82
CA THR A 48 5.91 -7.20 6.14
C THR A 48 6.50 -5.81 6.32
N THR A 49 6.69 -5.41 7.57
CA THR A 49 7.34 -4.16 7.93
C THR A 49 8.79 -4.11 7.43
N GLU A 50 9.47 -5.25 7.42
CA GLU A 50 10.84 -5.40 6.92
C GLU A 50 10.91 -5.11 5.42
N GLN A 51 9.97 -5.60 4.63
CA GLN A 51 9.87 -5.29 3.20
C GLN A 51 9.59 -3.80 2.98
N VAL A 52 8.70 -3.19 3.77
CA VAL A 52 8.47 -1.73 3.72
C VAL A 52 9.78 -0.97 3.99
N SER A 53 10.51 -1.35 5.03
CA SER A 53 11.80 -0.74 5.38
C SER A 53 12.81 -0.83 4.24
N GLN A 54 12.93 -1.99 3.60
CA GLN A 54 13.82 -2.21 2.46
C GLN A 54 13.41 -1.37 1.23
N VAL A 55 12.12 -1.29 0.93
CA VAL A 55 11.60 -0.44 -0.16
C VAL A 55 11.90 1.03 0.11
N MET A 56 11.68 1.51 1.35
CA MET A 56 11.99 2.89 1.73
C MET A 56 13.48 3.20 1.65
N ALA A 57 14.34 2.28 2.10
CA ALA A 57 15.79 2.44 2.00
C ALA A 57 16.27 2.50 0.53
N LEU A 58 15.69 1.67 -0.33
CA LEU A 58 15.97 1.69 -1.77
C LEU A 58 15.53 3.02 -2.40
N ALA A 59 14.33 3.49 -2.06
CA ALA A 59 13.79 4.74 -2.58
C ALA A 59 14.65 5.94 -2.14
N ASP A 60 15.07 5.99 -0.87
CA ASP A 60 15.95 7.03 -0.33
C ASP A 60 17.30 7.05 -1.05
N ALA A 61 17.95 5.88 -1.20
CA ALA A 61 19.24 5.77 -1.88
C ALA A 61 19.22 6.26 -3.34
N HIS A 62 18.07 6.23 -3.98
CA HIS A 62 17.88 6.65 -5.38
C HIS A 62 17.09 7.95 -5.55
N ASN A 63 16.77 8.66 -4.46
CA ASN A 63 15.93 9.87 -4.45
C ASN A 63 14.60 9.68 -5.17
N ILE A 64 13.93 8.56 -4.93
CA ILE A 64 12.62 8.22 -5.51
C ILE A 64 11.52 8.60 -4.53
N VAL A 65 10.51 9.32 -5.03
CA VAL A 65 9.32 9.64 -4.25
C VAL A 65 8.48 8.37 -4.02
N VAL A 66 8.03 8.16 -2.78
CA VAL A 66 7.11 7.07 -2.44
C VAL A 66 5.74 7.64 -2.09
N VAL A 67 4.71 7.13 -2.75
CA VAL A 67 3.30 7.50 -2.50
C VAL A 67 2.63 6.33 -1.78
N PRO A 68 2.34 6.43 -0.47
CA PRO A 68 1.66 5.37 0.27
C PRO A 68 0.17 5.33 -0.07
N GLN A 69 -0.37 4.12 -0.20
CA GLN A 69 -1.78 3.90 -0.48
C GLN A 69 -2.35 2.75 0.37
N GLY A 70 -3.46 3.01 1.05
CA GLY A 70 -4.29 2.00 1.71
C GLY A 70 -5.39 1.48 0.78
N GLY A 71 -6.65 1.73 1.13
CA GLY A 71 -7.83 1.31 0.35
C GLY A 71 -8.14 2.15 -0.89
N ASN A 72 -7.41 3.22 -1.13
CA ASN A 72 -7.62 4.19 -2.23
C ASN A 72 -9.03 4.81 -2.25
N THR A 73 -9.58 5.11 -1.08
CA THR A 73 -10.92 5.70 -0.91
C THR A 73 -10.90 7.20 -0.62
N GLY A 74 -9.72 7.82 -0.62
CA GLY A 74 -9.58 9.26 -0.39
C GLY A 74 -10.05 10.10 -1.58
N PHE A 75 -10.50 11.34 -1.30
CA PHE A 75 -11.08 12.24 -2.30
C PHE A 75 -10.13 13.38 -2.73
N MET A 76 -9.02 13.55 -2.05
CA MET A 76 -8.14 14.72 -2.21
C MET A 76 -6.81 14.39 -2.92
N GLY A 77 -6.72 13.23 -3.56
CA GLY A 77 -5.55 12.84 -4.36
C GLY A 77 -4.30 12.46 -3.56
N GLY A 78 -4.34 12.41 -2.22
CA GLY A 78 -3.17 12.14 -1.39
C GLY A 78 -2.55 10.74 -1.54
N ALA A 79 -3.30 9.79 -2.11
CA ALA A 79 -2.84 8.44 -2.40
C ALA A 79 -2.58 8.19 -3.89
N THR A 80 -2.63 9.25 -4.72
CA THR A 80 -2.40 9.18 -6.16
C THR A 80 -1.07 9.86 -6.50
N PRO A 81 -0.15 9.22 -7.23
CA PRO A 81 1.09 9.85 -7.66
C PRO A 81 0.83 10.97 -8.67
N ASP A 82 1.82 11.80 -8.91
CA ASP A 82 1.79 12.80 -9.98
C ASP A 82 2.00 12.19 -11.38
N ASP A 83 2.02 13.02 -12.41
CA ASP A 83 2.20 12.61 -13.81
C ASP A 83 3.66 12.38 -14.22
N ALA A 84 4.63 12.64 -13.34
CA ALA A 84 6.06 12.55 -13.67
C ALA A 84 6.50 11.10 -13.94
N GLY A 85 5.83 10.10 -13.35
CA GLY A 85 6.11 8.70 -13.58
C GLY A 85 7.44 8.21 -12.97
N ASN A 86 7.99 8.95 -12.02
CA ASN A 86 9.27 8.67 -11.36
C ASN A 86 9.11 8.28 -9.88
N SER A 87 7.88 8.06 -9.43
CA SER A 87 7.55 7.65 -8.07
C SER A 87 7.30 6.13 -7.97
N ILE A 88 7.36 5.61 -6.76
CA ILE A 88 6.87 4.27 -6.39
C ILE A 88 5.55 4.45 -5.66
N LEU A 89 4.49 3.73 -6.09
CA LEU A 89 3.26 3.62 -5.32
C LEU A 89 3.40 2.43 -4.36
N LEU A 90 3.36 2.71 -3.06
CA LEU A 90 3.46 1.71 -1.99
C LEU A 90 2.06 1.33 -1.50
N SER A 91 1.50 0.25 -2.01
CA SER A 91 0.19 -0.25 -1.58
C SER A 91 0.31 -1.19 -0.39
N LEU A 92 -0.36 -0.86 0.71
CA LEU A 92 -0.29 -1.62 1.96
C LEU A 92 -1.33 -2.76 2.04
N ARG A 93 -2.11 -3.01 0.99
CA ARG A 93 -3.24 -3.97 1.02
C ARG A 93 -2.88 -5.41 1.36
N ARG A 94 -1.61 -5.83 1.21
CA ARG A 94 -1.15 -7.17 1.60
C ARG A 94 -0.78 -7.26 3.09
N MET A 95 -0.61 -6.12 3.76
CA MET A 95 -0.41 -6.04 5.21
C MET A 95 -1.78 -5.90 5.89
N ASN A 96 -2.53 -6.99 5.97
CA ASN A 96 -3.94 -6.98 6.33
C ASN A 96 -4.29 -7.89 7.53
N ARG A 97 -3.32 -8.19 8.37
CA ARG A 97 -3.53 -9.04 9.56
C ARG A 97 -4.04 -8.22 10.74
N ILE A 98 -5.01 -8.76 11.47
CA ILE A 98 -5.37 -8.31 12.81
C ILE A 98 -4.39 -8.99 13.76
N ARG A 99 -3.54 -8.22 14.44
CA ARG A 99 -2.47 -8.73 15.30
C ARG A 99 -2.99 -9.09 16.68
N GLU A 100 -3.88 -8.26 17.24
CA GLU A 100 -4.38 -8.40 18.60
C GLU A 100 -5.74 -7.71 18.75
N ILE A 101 -6.61 -8.29 19.57
CA ILE A 101 -7.84 -7.65 20.04
C ILE A 101 -7.84 -7.75 21.58
N ASP A 102 -7.74 -6.60 22.24
CA ASP A 102 -7.80 -6.49 23.70
C ASP A 102 -9.19 -5.97 24.08
N ALA A 103 -10.09 -6.90 24.43
CA ALA A 103 -11.46 -6.56 24.82
C ALA A 103 -11.52 -5.80 26.15
N THR A 104 -10.53 -5.98 27.03
CA THR A 104 -10.48 -5.29 28.33
C THR A 104 -10.15 -3.81 28.13
N ASN A 105 -9.21 -3.50 27.28
CA ASN A 105 -8.81 -2.13 26.97
C ASN A 105 -9.60 -1.52 25.79
N MET A 106 -10.55 -2.25 25.20
CA MET A 106 -11.36 -1.79 24.07
C MET A 106 -10.46 -1.32 22.90
N SER A 107 -9.40 -2.06 22.61
CA SER A 107 -8.43 -1.72 21.58
C SER A 107 -8.09 -2.89 20.67
N MET A 108 -7.64 -2.60 19.45
CA MET A 108 -7.10 -3.61 18.55
C MET A 108 -5.84 -3.09 17.85
N THR A 109 -4.90 -4.00 17.61
CA THR A 109 -3.69 -3.76 16.84
C THR A 109 -3.83 -4.44 15.49
N VAL A 110 -3.79 -3.65 14.42
CA VAL A 110 -3.99 -4.13 13.06
C VAL A 110 -2.91 -3.62 12.12
N GLU A 111 -2.67 -4.34 11.04
CA GLU A 111 -1.78 -3.86 9.98
C GLU A 111 -2.47 -2.79 9.13
N ALA A 112 -1.66 -1.91 8.52
CA ALA A 112 -2.12 -0.68 7.85
C ALA A 112 -2.96 -0.92 6.58
N GLY A 113 -2.98 -2.13 6.04
CA GLY A 113 -3.78 -2.51 4.88
C GLY A 113 -5.08 -3.23 5.21
N CYS A 114 -5.45 -3.31 6.50
CA CYS A 114 -6.73 -3.92 6.89
C CYS A 114 -7.91 -3.14 6.32
N VAL A 115 -8.88 -3.88 5.80
CA VAL A 115 -10.16 -3.31 5.33
C VAL A 115 -11.05 -3.04 6.54
N LEU A 116 -11.60 -1.82 6.65
CA LEU A 116 -12.45 -1.39 7.78
C LEU A 116 -13.61 -2.35 8.05
N GLN A 117 -14.29 -2.84 7.01
CA GLN A 117 -15.38 -3.80 7.15
C GLN A 117 -14.93 -5.09 7.85
N THR A 118 -13.73 -5.59 7.55
CA THR A 118 -13.16 -6.77 8.22
C THR A 118 -12.96 -6.52 9.72
N LEU A 119 -12.60 -5.28 10.10
CA LEU A 119 -12.46 -4.91 11.51
C LEU A 119 -13.82 -4.91 12.20
N HIS A 120 -14.84 -4.29 11.59
CA HIS A 120 -16.23 -4.30 12.10
C HIS A 120 -16.73 -5.73 12.30
N ASP A 121 -16.65 -6.58 11.27
CA ASP A 121 -17.13 -7.96 11.31
C ASP A 121 -16.42 -8.79 12.39
N THR A 122 -15.15 -8.47 12.63
CA THR A 122 -14.35 -9.21 13.63
C THR A 122 -14.67 -8.78 15.05
N THR A 123 -14.86 -7.48 15.30
CA THR A 123 -15.25 -6.98 16.64
C THR A 123 -16.68 -7.35 17.01
N GLU A 124 -17.60 -7.33 16.05
CA GLU A 124 -19.00 -7.72 16.27
C GLU A 124 -19.12 -9.18 16.76
N LYS A 125 -18.31 -10.10 16.22
CA LYS A 125 -18.25 -11.51 16.68
C LYS A 125 -17.86 -11.65 18.15
N GLN A 126 -17.23 -10.63 18.72
CA GLN A 126 -16.83 -10.58 20.13
C GLN A 126 -17.77 -9.70 20.98
N GLY A 127 -18.89 -9.24 20.42
CA GLY A 127 -19.82 -8.34 21.09
C GLY A 127 -19.27 -6.92 21.29
N LEU A 128 -18.27 -6.53 20.49
CA LEU A 128 -17.64 -5.21 20.51
C LEU A 128 -18.03 -4.42 19.26
N TYR A 129 -17.94 -3.10 19.36
CA TYR A 129 -18.16 -2.18 18.24
C TYR A 129 -16.90 -1.35 17.99
N PHE A 130 -16.55 -1.17 16.70
CA PHE A 130 -15.42 -0.35 16.26
C PHE A 130 -15.93 0.80 15.40
#